data_3b552f13bc41e44e7fa13bcfafb8abd5
#
_entry.id   3b552f13bc41e44e7fa13bcfafb8abd5
#
_cell.length_a   1.000
_cell.length_b   1.000
_cell.length_c   1.000
_cell.angle_alpha   90.00
_cell.angle_beta   90.00
_cell.angle_gamma   90.00
#
_symmetry.space_group_name_H-M   'P 1'
#
loop_
_entity.id
_entity.type
_entity.pdbx_description
1 polymer ?
#
loop_
_entity_poly.entity_id
_entity_poly.type
_entity_poly.pdbx_seq_one_letter_code
_entity_poly.pdbx_strand_id
1 'polypeptide(L)'
;MLFRSPVGALRVVTGHREVGEALVNHPAVDMITVTGSSATGRRIMALAADRPKRVHLELGGKAPLLVFADADIESVASAAALAASYNSGQDCTAATRVYVERSAHRQLVDAIAATLDRVRPGDPFDTDTDIGPLITADHRDRVAGFIDRARSAGATVVTGGTALDREGFFLRPAVVTGCDQRSELVQDEVFGPVLAALPFDHEDDAVAMANDSAYGLASSVWTDAVDRGLRVAHRLKAGVTWVNDHLPIASEMPHGGRGASGFGKDMGHDAVLDFTLGHHVMVKHAQPAERSGFRPA
;
A
#
# COMPACT_ATOMS: atom_id res chain seq x y z
N MET A 1 -12.70 -8.72 22.42
CA MET A 1 -11.53 -8.47 23.29
C MET A 1 -11.63 -7.17 24.08
N LEU A 2 -12.22 -6.12 23.57
CA LEU A 2 -12.39 -4.81 24.24
C LEU A 2 -13.09 -4.89 25.61
N PHE A 3 -13.96 -5.86 25.82
CA PHE A 3 -14.72 -6.02 27.08
C PHE A 3 -13.89 -6.48 28.30
N ARG A 4 -12.63 -6.83 28.11
CA ARG A 4 -11.74 -7.26 29.19
C ARG A 4 -10.55 -6.34 29.43
N SER A 5 -10.45 -5.23 28.69
CA SER A 5 -9.40 -4.25 28.88
C SER A 5 -9.69 -3.40 30.12
N PRO A 6 -8.68 -3.06 30.93
CA PRO A 6 -8.86 -2.14 32.05
C PRO A 6 -9.44 -0.80 31.61
N VAL A 7 -10.26 -0.18 32.45
CA VAL A 7 -10.82 1.14 32.17
C VAL A 7 -9.67 2.14 31.94
N GLY A 8 -9.74 2.84 30.81
CA GLY A 8 -8.73 3.83 30.43
C GLY A 8 -7.52 3.27 29.68
N ALA A 9 -7.47 1.94 29.41
CA ALA A 9 -6.41 1.35 28.58
C ALA A 9 -6.48 1.84 27.12
N LEU A 10 -7.69 2.15 26.62
CA LEU A 10 -7.92 2.78 25.32
C LEU A 10 -8.57 4.14 25.52
N ARG A 11 -8.03 5.15 24.87
CA ARG A 11 -8.60 6.50 24.82
C ARG A 11 -8.66 6.98 23.37
N VAL A 12 -9.80 7.52 22.97
CA VAL A 12 -10.01 8.08 21.64
C VAL A 12 -10.08 9.60 21.76
N VAL A 13 -9.26 10.29 20.97
CA VAL A 13 -9.26 11.75 20.85
C VAL A 13 -9.44 12.08 19.37
N THR A 14 -10.52 12.80 19.05
CA THR A 14 -10.81 13.23 17.69
C THR A 14 -10.23 14.62 17.42
N GLY A 15 -9.81 14.88 16.19
CA GLY A 15 -9.28 16.17 15.77
C GLY A 15 -8.54 16.09 14.45
N HIS A 16 -7.98 17.21 14.03
CA HIS A 16 -7.18 17.31 12.82
C HIS A 16 -5.67 17.19 13.13
N ARG A 17 -4.85 17.72 12.26
CA ARG A 17 -3.39 17.62 12.31
C ARG A 17 -2.78 18.08 13.64
N GLU A 18 -3.30 19.18 14.21
CA GLU A 18 -2.82 19.77 15.46
C GLU A 18 -2.94 18.82 16.66
N VAL A 19 -4.00 18.00 16.69
CA VAL A 19 -4.19 16.98 17.73
C VAL A 19 -3.15 15.87 17.57
N GLY A 20 -2.92 15.40 16.35
CA GLY A 20 -1.89 14.42 16.04
C GLY A 20 -0.49 14.93 16.42
N GLU A 21 -0.14 16.16 16.07
CA GLU A 21 1.15 16.76 16.43
C GLU A 21 1.30 16.95 17.95
N ALA A 22 0.23 17.31 18.65
CA ALA A 22 0.24 17.40 20.12
C ALA A 22 0.53 16.04 20.78
N LEU A 23 -0.09 14.96 20.29
CA LEU A 23 0.19 13.60 20.75
C LEU A 23 1.64 13.17 20.48
N VAL A 24 2.14 13.41 19.26
CA VAL A 24 3.52 13.06 18.88
C VAL A 24 4.53 13.77 19.77
N ASN A 25 4.29 15.04 20.10
CA ASN A 25 5.19 15.84 20.94
C ASN A 25 5.02 15.59 22.44
N HIS A 26 3.95 14.91 22.88
CA HIS A 26 3.65 14.76 24.30
C HIS A 26 4.70 13.87 25.01
N PRO A 27 5.25 14.31 26.16
CA PRO A 27 6.35 13.60 26.84
C PRO A 27 5.96 12.21 27.40
N ALA A 28 4.68 11.96 27.65
CA ALA A 28 4.18 10.68 28.15
C ALA A 28 3.85 9.67 27.03
N VAL A 29 4.15 9.99 25.77
CA VAL A 29 3.99 9.07 24.64
C VAL A 29 5.34 8.46 24.31
N ASP A 30 5.48 7.15 24.45
CA ASP A 30 6.73 6.41 24.25
C ASP A 30 6.85 5.85 22.84
N MET A 31 5.72 5.54 22.20
CA MET A 31 5.67 4.98 20.86
C MET A 31 4.54 5.63 20.04
N ILE A 32 4.81 5.83 18.77
CA ILE A 32 3.84 6.36 17.81
C ILE A 32 3.66 5.32 16.69
N THR A 33 2.43 4.91 16.45
CA THR A 33 2.07 4.16 15.26
C THR A 33 1.15 5.00 14.39
N VAL A 34 1.37 4.99 13.08
CA VAL A 34 0.55 5.74 12.14
C VAL A 34 0.37 5.02 10.81
N THR A 35 -0.86 5.04 10.32
CA THR A 35 -1.19 4.72 8.94
C THR A 35 -1.53 6.02 8.23
N GLY A 36 -0.85 6.33 7.11
CA GLY A 36 -1.05 7.59 6.40
C GLY A 36 -0.12 7.80 5.22
N SER A 37 0.00 9.05 4.74
CA SER A 37 0.88 9.35 3.61
C SER A 37 2.37 9.30 4.01
N SER A 38 3.25 9.01 3.03
CA SER A 38 4.71 9.05 3.24
C SER A 38 5.20 10.42 3.71
N ALA A 39 4.51 11.51 3.34
CA ALA A 39 4.80 12.85 3.84
C ALA A 39 4.49 12.98 5.34
N THR A 40 3.35 12.45 5.78
CA THR A 40 2.95 12.39 7.19
C THR A 40 3.94 11.57 8.00
N GLY A 41 4.32 10.39 7.51
CA GLY A 41 5.30 9.53 8.17
C GLY A 41 6.65 10.23 8.38
N ARG A 42 7.18 10.87 7.34
CA ARG A 42 8.42 11.67 7.46
C ARG A 42 8.30 12.80 8.49
N ARG A 43 7.17 13.49 8.53
CA ARG A 43 6.92 14.55 9.51
C ARG A 43 6.92 14.01 10.94
N ILE A 44 6.24 12.87 11.16
CA ILE A 44 6.18 12.20 12.47
C ILE A 44 7.57 11.74 12.92
N MET A 45 8.34 11.13 12.03
CA MET A 45 9.72 10.73 12.35
C MET A 45 10.58 11.93 12.80
N ALA A 46 10.48 13.05 12.08
CA ALA A 46 11.22 14.27 12.43
C ALA A 46 10.81 14.80 13.82
N LEU A 47 9.52 14.81 14.13
CA LEU A 47 9.03 15.23 15.46
C LEU A 47 9.39 14.24 16.57
N ALA A 48 9.36 12.93 16.29
CA ALA A 48 9.69 11.88 17.24
C ALA A 48 11.20 11.86 17.60
N ALA A 49 12.06 12.37 16.72
CA ALA A 49 13.50 12.43 16.93
C ALA A 49 13.93 13.43 18.01
N ASP A 50 13.14 14.49 18.25
CA ASP A 50 13.41 15.48 19.29
C ASP A 50 13.45 14.86 20.71
N ARG A 51 12.62 13.84 20.92
CA ARG A 51 12.69 12.92 22.08
C ARG A 51 12.65 11.51 21.54
N PRO A 52 13.73 10.72 21.58
CA PRO A 52 13.79 9.42 20.91
C PRO A 52 12.60 8.52 21.27
N LYS A 53 11.59 8.50 20.40
CA LYS A 53 10.40 7.67 20.51
C LYS A 53 10.43 6.56 19.50
N ARG A 54 9.88 5.41 19.83
CA ARG A 54 9.66 4.36 18.84
C ARG A 54 8.58 4.82 17.85
N VAL A 55 8.80 4.53 16.57
CA VAL A 55 7.85 4.87 15.52
C VAL A 55 7.58 3.63 14.68
N HIS A 56 6.31 3.38 14.38
CA HIS A 56 5.82 2.34 13.49
C HIS A 56 5.02 3.03 12.38
N LEU A 57 5.36 2.77 11.12
CA LEU A 57 4.82 3.50 9.98
C LEU A 57 4.27 2.54 8.94
N GLU A 58 2.95 2.57 8.75
CA GLU A 58 2.23 1.98 7.63
C GLU A 58 1.82 3.10 6.68
N LEU A 59 2.51 3.22 5.55
CA LEU A 59 2.38 4.37 4.66
C LEU A 59 1.85 3.93 3.29
N GLY A 60 1.88 4.86 2.34
CA GLY A 60 1.36 4.64 1.00
C GLY A 60 2.05 3.53 0.22
N GLY A 61 1.47 3.19 -0.90
CA GLY A 61 1.96 2.18 -1.82
C GLY A 61 1.81 2.55 -3.28
N LYS A 62 2.49 1.77 -4.12
CA LYS A 62 2.36 1.83 -5.58
C LYS A 62 2.48 0.41 -6.13
N ALA A 63 1.56 -0.46 -5.72
CA ALA A 63 1.66 -1.90 -5.94
C ALA A 63 1.74 -2.26 -7.42
N PRO A 64 2.78 -3.00 -7.85
CA PRO A 64 2.85 -3.59 -9.17
C PRO A 64 2.09 -4.92 -9.21
N LEU A 65 1.39 -5.15 -10.32
CA LEU A 65 0.75 -6.39 -10.69
C LEU A 65 1.42 -6.84 -12.00
N LEU A 66 2.19 -7.94 -11.95
CA LEU A 66 2.94 -8.49 -13.10
C LEU A 66 2.14 -9.61 -13.73
N VAL A 67 1.91 -9.53 -15.04
CA VAL A 67 1.09 -10.49 -15.77
C VAL A 67 1.89 -11.09 -16.93
N PHE A 68 2.12 -12.40 -16.86
CA PHE A 68 2.72 -13.16 -17.95
C PHE A 68 1.64 -13.64 -18.94
N ALA A 69 2.04 -13.91 -20.18
CA ALA A 69 1.12 -14.22 -21.27
C ALA A 69 0.34 -15.54 -21.09
N ASP A 70 0.81 -16.42 -20.18
CA ASP A 70 0.15 -17.68 -19.83
C ASP A 70 -0.92 -17.53 -18.74
N ALA A 71 -1.10 -16.34 -18.15
CA ALA A 71 -2.12 -16.12 -17.14
C ALA A 71 -3.54 -16.06 -17.76
N ASP A 72 -4.53 -16.45 -16.96
CA ASP A 72 -5.94 -16.31 -17.34
C ASP A 72 -6.36 -14.83 -17.36
N ILE A 73 -6.53 -14.29 -18.56
CA ILE A 73 -6.81 -12.87 -18.81
C ILE A 73 -8.09 -12.39 -18.09
N GLU A 74 -9.14 -13.20 -18.08
CA GLU A 74 -10.43 -12.82 -17.47
C GLU A 74 -10.31 -12.71 -15.94
N SER A 75 -9.64 -13.68 -15.31
CA SER A 75 -9.35 -13.66 -13.87
C SER A 75 -8.46 -12.47 -13.50
N VAL A 76 -7.40 -12.22 -14.28
CA VAL A 76 -6.51 -11.07 -14.06
C VAL A 76 -7.27 -9.75 -14.21
N ALA A 77 -8.07 -9.59 -15.27
CA ALA A 77 -8.83 -8.37 -15.52
C ALA A 77 -9.81 -8.07 -14.37
N SER A 78 -10.51 -9.09 -13.90
CA SER A 78 -11.43 -8.98 -12.76
C SER A 78 -10.69 -8.57 -11.48
N ALA A 79 -9.59 -9.23 -11.16
CA ALA A 79 -8.80 -8.94 -9.98
C ALA A 79 -8.12 -7.56 -10.05
N ALA A 80 -7.57 -7.18 -11.20
CA ALA A 80 -6.95 -5.86 -11.39
C ALA A 80 -7.98 -4.73 -11.26
N ALA A 81 -9.16 -4.90 -11.85
CA ALA A 81 -10.24 -3.93 -11.74
C ALA A 81 -10.73 -3.79 -10.28
N LEU A 82 -10.93 -4.90 -9.58
CA LEU A 82 -11.29 -4.91 -8.17
C LEU A 82 -10.20 -4.23 -7.33
N ALA A 83 -8.95 -4.65 -7.47
CA ALA A 83 -7.84 -4.15 -6.67
C ALA A 83 -7.52 -2.66 -6.92
N ALA A 84 -7.86 -2.13 -8.12
CA ALA A 84 -7.70 -0.71 -8.42
C ALA A 84 -8.89 0.14 -7.96
N SER A 85 -10.09 -0.45 -7.80
CA SER A 85 -11.30 0.30 -7.49
C SER A 85 -11.88 0.01 -6.10
N TYR A 86 -11.42 -1.03 -5.40
CA TYR A 86 -11.80 -1.30 -4.01
C TYR A 86 -11.64 -0.04 -3.16
N ASN A 87 -12.64 0.26 -2.33
CA ASN A 87 -12.69 1.51 -1.56
C ASN A 87 -12.44 2.78 -2.42
N SER A 88 -12.90 2.77 -3.67
CA SER A 88 -12.66 3.84 -4.67
C SER A 88 -11.18 4.09 -4.94
N GLY A 89 -10.34 3.04 -4.87
CA GLY A 89 -8.89 3.11 -5.04
C GLY A 89 -8.14 3.81 -3.90
N GLN A 90 -8.83 4.11 -2.81
CA GLN A 90 -8.25 4.69 -1.59
C GLN A 90 -7.75 3.58 -0.67
N ASP A 91 -6.79 2.81 -1.18
CA ASP A 91 -6.16 1.68 -0.51
C ASP A 91 -4.66 1.68 -0.75
N CYS A 92 -3.88 1.46 0.29
CA CYS A 92 -2.41 1.50 0.23
C CYS A 92 -1.82 0.30 -0.54
N THR A 93 -2.57 -0.80 -0.66
CA THR A 93 -2.18 -1.99 -1.43
C THR A 93 -2.81 -2.04 -2.82
N ALA A 94 -3.62 -1.04 -3.22
CA ALA A 94 -4.29 -1.01 -4.52
C ALA A 94 -3.33 -1.34 -5.68
N ALA A 95 -3.77 -2.21 -6.62
CA ALA A 95 -3.02 -2.51 -7.83
C ALA A 95 -3.06 -1.29 -8.78
N THR A 96 -2.02 -0.50 -8.77
CA THR A 96 -1.98 0.79 -9.49
C THR A 96 -1.03 0.80 -10.69
N ARG A 97 -0.14 -0.21 -10.79
CA ARG A 97 0.77 -0.43 -11.92
C ARG A 97 0.59 -1.86 -12.42
N VAL A 98 0.09 -2.02 -13.63
CA VAL A 98 -0.08 -3.34 -14.26
C VAL A 98 0.99 -3.49 -15.32
N TYR A 99 1.97 -4.37 -15.08
CA TYR A 99 3.00 -4.72 -16.02
C TYR A 99 2.61 -6.00 -16.74
N VAL A 100 2.50 -5.95 -18.06
CA VAL A 100 1.93 -7.04 -18.87
C VAL A 100 2.93 -7.46 -19.93
N GLU A 101 3.15 -8.77 -20.06
CA GLU A 101 3.93 -9.30 -21.17
C GLU A 101 3.35 -8.81 -22.50
N ARG A 102 4.19 -8.27 -23.39
CA ARG A 102 3.78 -7.51 -24.59
C ARG A 102 2.75 -8.25 -25.43
N SER A 103 2.87 -9.57 -25.57
CA SER A 103 1.96 -10.40 -26.34
C SER A 103 0.52 -10.40 -25.82
N ALA A 104 0.32 -10.23 -24.51
CA ALA A 104 -0.98 -10.19 -23.84
C ALA A 104 -1.47 -8.76 -23.54
N HIS A 105 -0.61 -7.75 -23.68
CA HIS A 105 -0.87 -6.39 -23.18
C HIS A 105 -2.18 -5.79 -23.68
N ARG A 106 -2.41 -5.81 -25.00
CA ARG A 106 -3.62 -5.22 -25.57
C ARG A 106 -4.87 -5.93 -25.08
N GLN A 107 -4.87 -7.27 -25.14
CA GLN A 107 -6.02 -8.07 -24.72
C GLN A 107 -6.37 -7.83 -23.25
N LEU A 108 -5.38 -7.79 -22.38
CA LEU A 108 -5.62 -7.54 -20.95
C LEU A 108 -6.12 -6.11 -20.69
N VAL A 109 -5.54 -5.10 -21.34
CA VAL A 109 -5.99 -3.70 -21.19
C VAL A 109 -7.46 -3.55 -21.63
N ASP A 110 -7.84 -4.15 -22.76
CA ASP A 110 -9.21 -4.13 -23.24
C ASP A 110 -10.17 -4.84 -22.25
N ALA A 111 -9.75 -5.98 -21.67
CA ALA A 111 -10.53 -6.73 -20.69
C ALA A 111 -10.69 -5.96 -19.36
N ILE A 112 -9.61 -5.32 -18.86
CA ILE A 112 -9.67 -4.45 -17.67
C ILE A 112 -10.62 -3.28 -17.92
N ALA A 113 -10.52 -2.61 -19.08
CA ALA A 113 -11.40 -1.49 -19.44
C ALA A 113 -12.86 -1.92 -19.45
N ALA A 114 -13.18 -3.04 -20.10
CA ALA A 114 -14.54 -3.58 -20.15
C ALA A 114 -15.07 -3.95 -18.75
N THR A 115 -14.20 -4.37 -17.83
CA THR A 115 -14.59 -4.66 -16.45
C THR A 115 -14.83 -3.38 -15.65
N LEU A 116 -13.95 -2.38 -15.78
CA LEU A 116 -14.11 -1.08 -15.12
C LEU A 116 -15.33 -0.30 -15.61
N ASP A 117 -15.72 -0.44 -16.89
CA ASP A 117 -16.92 0.19 -17.44
C ASP A 117 -18.23 -0.31 -16.79
N ARG A 118 -18.21 -1.52 -16.21
CA ARG A 118 -19.35 -2.08 -15.48
C ARG A 118 -19.41 -1.64 -14.01
N VAL A 119 -18.32 -1.09 -13.47
CA VAL A 119 -18.28 -0.60 -12.08
C VAL A 119 -19.21 0.60 -11.93
N ARG A 120 -20.11 0.52 -10.96
CA ARG A 120 -21.14 1.54 -10.69
C ARG A 120 -20.75 2.39 -9.47
N PRO A 121 -20.23 3.63 -9.69
CA PRO A 121 -20.07 4.57 -8.60
C PRO A 121 -21.43 5.08 -8.13
N GLY A 122 -21.68 5.02 -6.82
CA GLY A 122 -23.00 5.37 -6.28
C GLY A 122 -22.99 5.66 -4.78
N ASP A 123 -24.19 5.86 -4.23
CA ASP A 123 -24.40 6.04 -2.80
C ASP A 123 -23.95 4.77 -2.06
N PRO A 124 -23.09 4.89 -1.02
CA PRO A 124 -22.64 3.74 -0.22
C PRO A 124 -23.75 2.95 0.48
N PHE A 125 -24.93 3.53 0.62
CA PHE A 125 -26.11 2.87 1.21
C PHE A 125 -27.00 2.15 0.17
N ASP A 126 -26.70 2.32 -1.12
CA ASP A 126 -27.41 1.61 -2.19
C ASP A 126 -26.72 0.27 -2.46
N THR A 127 -27.49 -0.82 -2.39
CA THR A 127 -27.00 -2.19 -2.62
C THR A 127 -26.49 -2.43 -4.06
N ASP A 128 -26.87 -1.58 -4.99
CA ASP A 128 -26.44 -1.65 -6.39
C ASP A 128 -25.16 -0.85 -6.66
N THR A 129 -24.59 -0.21 -5.65
CA THR A 129 -23.32 0.52 -5.73
C THR A 129 -22.14 -0.42 -5.59
N ASP A 130 -21.17 -0.34 -6.51
CA ASP A 130 -19.92 -1.09 -6.43
C ASP A 130 -18.83 -0.27 -5.72
N ILE A 131 -18.78 1.05 -5.94
CA ILE A 131 -17.82 1.96 -5.28
C ILE A 131 -18.49 3.26 -4.83
N GLY A 132 -18.05 3.79 -3.69
CA GLY A 132 -18.48 5.07 -3.14
C GLY A 132 -17.74 6.28 -3.74
N PRO A 133 -17.89 7.47 -3.13
CA PRO A 133 -17.14 8.66 -3.50
C PRO A 133 -15.70 8.63 -2.97
N LEU A 134 -14.85 9.49 -3.49
CA LEU A 134 -13.59 9.88 -2.85
C LEU A 134 -13.88 10.70 -1.59
N ILE A 135 -12.88 10.81 -0.70
CA ILE A 135 -13.08 11.40 0.65
C ILE A 135 -13.41 12.91 0.62
N THR A 136 -12.88 13.67 -0.34
CA THR A 136 -13.09 15.12 -0.48
C THR A 136 -13.07 15.54 -1.95
N ALA A 137 -13.61 16.76 -2.22
CA ALA A 137 -13.52 17.38 -3.54
C ALA A 137 -12.06 17.59 -3.97
N ASP A 138 -11.22 18.12 -3.09
CA ASP A 138 -9.80 18.37 -3.37
C ASP A 138 -9.07 17.07 -3.74
N HIS A 139 -9.42 15.97 -3.08
CA HIS A 139 -8.82 14.67 -3.38
C HIS A 139 -9.28 14.15 -4.74
N ARG A 140 -10.58 14.25 -5.06
CA ARG A 140 -11.11 13.92 -6.40
C ARG A 140 -10.40 14.72 -7.49
N ASP A 141 -10.26 16.02 -7.29
CA ASP A 141 -9.64 16.92 -8.28
C ASP A 141 -8.13 16.64 -8.42
N ARG A 142 -7.47 16.27 -7.32
CA ARG A 142 -6.09 15.78 -7.34
C ARG A 142 -5.96 14.50 -8.18
N VAL A 143 -6.84 13.52 -7.97
CA VAL A 143 -6.83 12.26 -8.74
C VAL A 143 -7.11 12.52 -10.23
N ALA A 144 -8.12 13.32 -10.56
CA ALA A 144 -8.41 13.72 -11.93
C ALA A 144 -7.21 14.44 -12.57
N GLY A 145 -6.53 15.31 -11.83
CA GLY A 145 -5.32 16.00 -12.28
C GLY A 145 -4.18 15.07 -12.68
N PHE A 146 -3.98 13.93 -12.01
CA PHE A 146 -2.99 12.93 -12.44
C PHE A 146 -3.33 12.36 -13.82
N ILE A 147 -4.61 12.08 -14.08
CA ILE A 147 -5.08 11.55 -15.36
C ILE A 147 -4.90 12.59 -16.47
N ASP A 148 -5.25 13.85 -16.21
CA ASP A 148 -5.16 14.95 -17.19
C ASP A 148 -3.71 15.24 -17.55
N ARG A 149 -2.79 15.24 -16.59
CA ARG A 149 -1.37 15.41 -16.87
C ARG A 149 -0.79 14.23 -17.63
N ALA A 150 -1.19 12.99 -17.30
CA ALA A 150 -0.79 11.81 -18.07
C ALA A 150 -1.25 11.93 -19.52
N ARG A 151 -2.53 12.29 -19.76
CA ARG A 151 -3.09 12.53 -21.09
C ARG A 151 -2.32 13.62 -21.85
N SER A 152 -2.00 14.73 -21.17
CA SER A 152 -1.23 15.84 -21.75
C SER A 152 0.21 15.43 -22.10
N ALA A 153 0.77 14.44 -21.39
CA ALA A 153 2.07 13.86 -21.68
C ALA A 153 2.04 12.77 -22.77
N GLY A 154 0.89 12.53 -23.40
CA GLY A 154 0.73 11.60 -24.52
C GLY A 154 0.23 10.19 -24.13
N ALA A 155 -0.11 9.96 -22.86
CA ALA A 155 -0.73 8.72 -22.44
C ALA A 155 -2.18 8.61 -22.92
N THR A 156 -2.67 7.39 -23.11
CA THR A 156 -4.04 7.10 -23.54
C THR A 156 -4.87 6.66 -22.33
N VAL A 157 -5.93 7.40 -22.04
CA VAL A 157 -6.97 6.98 -21.11
C VAL A 157 -7.92 6.08 -21.87
N VAL A 158 -7.89 4.78 -21.60
CA VAL A 158 -8.67 3.78 -22.32
C VAL A 158 -10.14 3.83 -21.90
N THR A 159 -10.38 3.98 -20.58
CA THR A 159 -11.72 4.19 -20.03
C THR A 159 -11.67 5.03 -18.75
N GLY A 160 -12.78 5.63 -18.38
CA GLY A 160 -13.01 6.30 -17.11
C GLY A 160 -12.26 7.61 -16.92
N GLY A 161 -11.88 7.90 -15.67
CA GLY A 161 -11.09 9.07 -15.29
C GLY A 161 -11.85 10.38 -15.27
N THR A 162 -13.18 10.36 -15.35
CA THR A 162 -14.04 11.54 -15.33
C THR A 162 -14.83 11.63 -14.05
N ALA A 163 -14.93 12.84 -13.47
CA ALA A 163 -15.85 13.11 -12.39
C ALA A 163 -17.31 12.93 -12.88
N LEU A 164 -18.17 12.46 -11.98
CA LEU A 164 -19.59 12.37 -12.28
C LEU A 164 -20.27 13.72 -12.00
N ASP A 165 -21.17 14.13 -12.92
CA ASP A 165 -22.01 15.32 -12.75
C ASP A 165 -23.19 15.01 -11.80
N ARG A 166 -22.86 14.86 -10.51
CA ARG A 166 -23.83 14.62 -9.42
C ARG A 166 -23.26 15.09 -8.09
N GLU A 167 -24.10 15.26 -7.09
CA GLU A 167 -23.67 15.55 -5.74
C GLU A 167 -22.77 14.44 -5.19
N GLY A 168 -21.64 14.84 -4.55
CA GLY A 168 -20.60 13.95 -4.05
C GLY A 168 -19.31 13.97 -4.87
N PHE A 169 -18.29 13.26 -4.40
CA PHE A 169 -16.93 13.32 -4.95
C PHE A 169 -16.61 12.07 -5.80
N PHE A 170 -17.51 11.74 -6.70
CA PHE A 170 -17.43 10.53 -7.51
C PHE A 170 -16.49 10.69 -8.70
N LEU A 171 -15.70 9.64 -8.96
CA LEU A 171 -14.83 9.52 -10.12
C LEU A 171 -15.03 8.14 -10.75
N ARG A 172 -15.15 8.07 -12.08
CA ARG A 172 -15.15 6.78 -12.78
C ARG A 172 -13.78 6.14 -12.73
N PRO A 173 -13.68 4.85 -12.37
CA PRO A 173 -12.40 4.12 -12.40
C PRO A 173 -11.77 4.19 -13.79
N ALA A 174 -10.44 4.26 -13.85
CA ALA A 174 -9.72 4.47 -15.09
C ALA A 174 -8.58 3.48 -15.29
N VAL A 175 -8.37 3.07 -16.55
CA VAL A 175 -7.12 2.46 -17.00
C VAL A 175 -6.44 3.37 -18.03
N VAL A 176 -5.14 3.59 -17.81
CA VAL A 176 -4.29 4.47 -18.62
C VAL A 176 -3.13 3.64 -19.18
N THR A 177 -2.85 3.77 -20.45
CA THR A 177 -1.72 3.09 -21.12
C THR A 177 -0.84 4.09 -21.87
N GLY A 178 0.34 3.65 -22.33
CA GLY A 178 1.31 4.53 -22.99
C GLY A 178 2.02 5.50 -22.06
N CYS A 179 1.95 5.27 -20.75
CA CYS A 179 2.73 6.03 -19.77
C CYS A 179 4.21 5.67 -19.84
N ASP A 180 5.07 6.66 -19.63
CA ASP A 180 6.49 6.41 -19.34
C ASP A 180 6.64 5.83 -17.93
N GLN A 181 7.63 4.92 -17.74
CA GLN A 181 7.95 4.32 -16.44
C GLN A 181 8.26 5.39 -15.36
N ARG A 182 8.83 6.52 -15.75
CA ARG A 182 9.21 7.64 -14.87
C ARG A 182 8.11 8.67 -14.68
N SER A 183 6.97 8.52 -15.34
CA SER A 183 5.86 9.47 -15.19
C SER A 183 5.30 9.45 -13.76
N GLU A 184 4.77 10.59 -13.31
CA GLU A 184 4.16 10.70 -11.98
C GLU A 184 3.01 9.71 -11.76
N LEU A 185 2.21 9.42 -12.82
CA LEU A 185 1.12 8.46 -12.71
C LEU A 185 1.63 7.04 -12.38
N VAL A 186 2.84 6.70 -12.81
CA VAL A 186 3.48 5.41 -12.53
C VAL A 186 4.28 5.41 -11.23
N GLN A 187 4.88 6.54 -10.86
CA GLN A 187 5.78 6.63 -9.70
C GLN A 187 5.11 7.10 -8.42
N ASP A 188 4.12 7.99 -8.49
CA ASP A 188 3.51 8.58 -7.30
C ASP A 188 2.20 7.87 -6.90
N GLU A 189 1.92 7.86 -5.62
CA GLU A 189 0.66 7.34 -5.08
C GLU A 189 -0.50 8.28 -5.44
N VAL A 190 -1.41 7.79 -6.29
CA VAL A 190 -2.63 8.52 -6.67
C VAL A 190 -3.69 8.45 -5.56
N PHE A 191 -3.82 7.30 -4.90
CA PHE A 191 -4.82 7.00 -3.87
C PHE A 191 -6.25 7.23 -4.38
N GLY A 192 -6.53 6.70 -5.56
CA GLY A 192 -7.81 6.79 -6.26
C GLY A 192 -7.93 5.69 -7.32
N PRO A 193 -9.11 5.51 -7.94
CA PRO A 193 -9.42 4.36 -8.77
C PRO A 193 -8.77 4.48 -10.16
N VAL A 194 -7.43 4.48 -10.21
CA VAL A 194 -6.67 4.66 -11.46
C VAL A 194 -5.52 3.67 -11.49
N LEU A 195 -5.43 2.91 -12.57
CA LEU A 195 -4.30 2.05 -12.84
C LEU A 195 -3.60 2.41 -14.17
N ALA A 196 -2.28 2.26 -14.19
CA ALA A 196 -1.45 2.42 -15.37
C ALA A 196 -1.01 1.04 -15.87
N ALA A 197 -1.22 0.74 -17.16
CA ALA A 197 -0.82 -0.51 -17.79
C ALA A 197 0.37 -0.29 -18.74
N LEU A 198 1.48 -1.01 -18.48
CA LEU A 198 2.73 -0.90 -19.22
C LEU A 198 3.15 -2.29 -19.75
N PRO A 199 3.63 -2.38 -21.00
CA PRO A 199 4.17 -3.64 -21.51
C PRO A 199 5.59 -3.89 -21.03
N PHE A 200 5.95 -5.18 -20.89
CA PHE A 200 7.35 -5.63 -20.77
C PHE A 200 7.65 -6.74 -21.78
N ASP A 201 8.92 -6.97 -22.06
CA ASP A 201 9.35 -7.99 -23.04
C ASP A 201 9.93 -9.24 -22.36
N HIS A 202 10.66 -9.09 -21.25
CA HIS A 202 11.32 -10.18 -20.55
C HIS A 202 11.02 -10.14 -19.05
N GLU A 203 11.09 -11.30 -18.38
CA GLU A 203 10.87 -11.43 -16.92
C GLU A 203 11.76 -10.47 -16.12
N ASP A 204 13.02 -10.31 -16.53
CA ASP A 204 13.96 -9.41 -15.86
C ASP A 204 13.55 -7.94 -15.97
N ASP A 205 12.98 -7.52 -17.10
CA ASP A 205 12.45 -6.18 -17.30
C ASP A 205 11.24 -5.94 -16.39
N ALA A 206 10.32 -6.91 -16.34
CA ALA A 206 9.15 -6.83 -15.46
C ALA A 206 9.55 -6.63 -13.99
N VAL A 207 10.50 -7.43 -13.51
CA VAL A 207 11.02 -7.31 -12.13
C VAL A 207 11.74 -5.97 -11.92
N ALA A 208 12.53 -5.52 -12.87
CA ALA A 208 13.23 -4.24 -12.78
C ALA A 208 12.23 -3.07 -12.72
N MET A 209 11.24 -3.03 -13.64
CA MET A 209 10.19 -2.00 -13.67
C MET A 209 9.34 -2.01 -12.39
N ALA A 210 8.96 -3.20 -11.90
CA ALA A 210 8.19 -3.33 -10.66
C ALA A 210 8.94 -2.77 -9.46
N ASN A 211 10.23 -3.05 -9.36
CA ASN A 211 11.11 -2.63 -8.27
C ASN A 211 11.60 -1.16 -8.39
N ASP A 212 11.41 -0.53 -9.56
CA ASP A 212 11.76 0.86 -9.80
C ASP A 212 10.67 1.78 -9.26
N SER A 213 10.63 1.87 -7.95
CA SER A 213 9.69 2.69 -7.17
C SER A 213 10.28 2.98 -5.79
N ALA A 214 9.92 4.12 -5.22
CA ALA A 214 10.25 4.43 -3.83
C ALA A 214 9.45 3.57 -2.83
N TYR A 215 8.32 3.03 -3.25
CA TYR A 215 7.40 2.24 -2.43
C TYR A 215 7.76 0.75 -2.44
N GLY A 216 7.19 0.02 -1.48
CA GLY A 216 7.38 -1.43 -1.37
C GLY A 216 6.43 -2.06 -0.36
N LEU A 217 5.12 -1.77 -0.46
CA LEU A 217 4.11 -2.35 0.42
C LEU A 217 3.62 -3.70 -0.11
N ALA A 218 3.04 -3.69 -1.30
CA ALA A 218 2.38 -4.84 -1.90
C ALA A 218 2.81 -5.05 -3.36
N SER A 219 2.62 -6.27 -3.86
CA SER A 219 2.83 -6.67 -5.26
C SER A 219 2.06 -7.95 -5.57
N SER A 220 1.84 -8.25 -6.85
CA SER A 220 1.33 -9.56 -7.26
C SER A 220 1.93 -10.03 -8.58
N VAL A 221 1.90 -11.37 -8.79
CA VAL A 221 2.40 -12.05 -9.98
C VAL A 221 1.34 -12.99 -10.49
N TRP A 222 1.04 -12.93 -11.78
CA TRP A 222 0.02 -13.73 -12.44
C TRP A 222 0.61 -14.56 -13.56
N THR A 223 0.52 -15.88 -13.46
CA THR A 223 1.07 -16.86 -14.39
C THR A 223 0.51 -18.25 -14.06
N ASP A 224 0.34 -19.11 -15.06
CA ASP A 224 0.00 -20.52 -14.85
C ASP A 224 1.19 -21.35 -14.32
N ALA A 225 2.42 -20.87 -14.50
CA ALA A 225 3.64 -21.55 -14.05
C ALA A 225 3.97 -21.20 -12.60
N VAL A 226 3.63 -22.06 -11.65
CA VAL A 226 3.84 -21.87 -10.20
C VAL A 226 5.31 -21.57 -9.85
N ASP A 227 6.24 -22.24 -10.49
CA ASP A 227 7.70 -22.01 -10.31
C ASP A 227 8.12 -20.62 -10.74
N ARG A 228 7.57 -20.09 -11.84
CA ARG A 228 7.74 -18.69 -12.26
C ARG A 228 7.16 -17.76 -11.23
N GLY A 229 5.91 -17.99 -10.82
CA GLY A 229 5.24 -17.16 -9.82
C GLY A 229 6.07 -17.01 -8.55
N LEU A 230 6.56 -18.09 -7.98
CA LEU A 230 7.42 -18.09 -6.78
C LEU A 230 8.79 -17.43 -7.04
N ARG A 231 9.44 -17.75 -8.14
CA ARG A 231 10.73 -17.17 -8.51
C ARG A 231 10.66 -15.65 -8.65
N VAL A 232 9.63 -15.14 -9.32
CA VAL A 232 9.42 -13.71 -9.50
C VAL A 232 9.05 -13.05 -8.17
N ALA A 233 8.14 -13.65 -7.39
CA ALA A 233 7.72 -13.13 -6.09
C ALA A 233 8.92 -12.89 -5.16
N HIS A 234 9.89 -13.81 -5.11
CA HIS A 234 11.12 -13.65 -4.30
C HIS A 234 12.03 -12.50 -4.75
N ARG A 235 11.87 -12.03 -5.97
CA ARG A 235 12.66 -10.92 -6.53
C ARG A 235 12.00 -9.55 -6.35
N LEU A 236 10.71 -9.52 -6.01
CA LEU A 236 9.98 -8.28 -5.81
C LEU A 236 10.30 -7.66 -4.44
N LYS A 237 10.48 -6.35 -4.45
CA LYS A 237 10.82 -5.57 -3.25
C LYS A 237 9.55 -5.04 -2.58
N ALA A 238 8.71 -5.93 -2.09
CA ALA A 238 7.46 -5.62 -1.39
C ALA A 238 7.38 -6.34 -0.05
N GLY A 239 6.52 -5.86 0.84
CA GLY A 239 6.23 -6.48 2.11
C GLY A 239 5.33 -7.70 1.98
N VAL A 240 4.39 -7.66 1.01
CA VAL A 240 3.57 -8.80 0.62
C VAL A 240 3.61 -9.00 -0.89
N THR A 241 3.61 -10.24 -1.33
CA THR A 241 3.47 -10.62 -2.74
C THR A 241 2.48 -11.75 -2.86
N TRP A 242 1.42 -11.54 -3.63
CA TRP A 242 0.47 -12.58 -3.99
C TRP A 242 0.87 -13.26 -5.31
N VAL A 243 0.50 -14.51 -5.46
CA VAL A 243 0.61 -15.24 -6.73
C VAL A 243 -0.80 -15.64 -7.15
N ASN A 244 -1.23 -15.20 -8.33
CA ASN A 244 -2.57 -15.39 -8.89
C ASN A 244 -3.70 -14.88 -7.98
N ASP A 245 -3.42 -13.83 -7.20
CA ASP A 245 -4.37 -13.11 -6.36
C ASP A 245 -3.90 -11.68 -6.10
N HIS A 246 -4.76 -10.85 -5.51
CA HIS A 246 -4.42 -9.54 -4.99
C HIS A 246 -5.45 -9.13 -3.93
N LEU A 247 -5.04 -8.42 -2.87
CA LEU A 247 -5.82 -7.90 -1.74
C LEU A 247 -6.01 -8.84 -0.54
N PRO A 248 -6.24 -10.17 -0.61
CA PRO A 248 -6.50 -10.95 0.59
C PRO A 248 -5.39 -10.80 1.64
N ILE A 249 -5.80 -10.55 2.88
CA ILE A 249 -4.92 -10.39 4.04
C ILE A 249 -5.31 -11.45 5.08
N ALA A 250 -4.29 -12.12 5.64
CA ALA A 250 -4.46 -13.05 6.75
C ALA A 250 -3.90 -12.42 8.03
N SER A 251 -4.72 -12.37 9.09
CA SER A 251 -4.33 -11.73 10.37
C SER A 251 -3.16 -12.41 11.08
N GLU A 252 -2.84 -13.64 10.72
CA GLU A 252 -1.72 -14.42 11.23
C GLU A 252 -0.38 -14.08 10.56
N MET A 253 -0.43 -13.39 9.41
CA MET A 253 0.76 -13.05 8.62
C MET A 253 1.14 -11.59 8.82
N PRO A 254 2.45 -11.28 8.92
CA PRO A 254 2.89 -9.90 9.09
C PRO A 254 2.58 -9.07 7.85
N HIS A 255 1.97 -7.91 8.04
CA HIS A 255 1.70 -6.91 7.00
C HIS A 255 2.54 -5.67 7.25
N GLY A 256 3.14 -5.12 6.23
CA GLY A 256 3.90 -3.86 6.32
C GLY A 256 4.94 -3.71 5.23
N GLY A 257 5.26 -2.46 4.93
CA GLY A 257 6.06 -2.06 3.79
C GLY A 257 7.56 -1.97 4.04
N ARG A 258 8.22 -1.35 3.06
CA ARG A 258 9.63 -0.94 3.06
C ARG A 258 9.80 0.35 2.26
N GLY A 259 10.92 1.05 2.44
CA GLY A 259 11.19 2.30 1.72
C GLY A 259 10.18 3.39 2.08
N ALA A 260 9.59 4.05 1.08
CA ALA A 260 8.59 5.09 1.28
C ALA A 260 7.25 4.56 1.81
N SER A 261 7.04 3.22 1.84
CA SER A 261 5.88 2.58 2.46
C SER A 261 6.02 2.36 3.97
N GLY A 262 7.13 2.77 4.57
CA GLY A 262 7.31 2.74 6.01
C GLY A 262 8.09 1.54 6.53
N PHE A 263 7.92 1.26 7.81
CA PHE A 263 8.56 0.17 8.55
C PHE A 263 7.75 -0.19 9.80
N GLY A 264 8.01 -1.36 10.35
CA GLY A 264 7.16 -2.04 11.32
C GLY A 264 6.31 -3.10 10.63
N LYS A 265 5.59 -3.88 11.41
CA LYS A 265 4.67 -4.90 10.90
C LYS A 265 3.38 -4.87 11.69
N ASP A 266 2.27 -4.64 11.00
CA ASP A 266 0.95 -4.92 11.53
C ASP A 266 0.67 -6.42 11.41
N MET A 267 -0.26 -6.93 12.19
CA MET A 267 -0.69 -8.33 12.19
C MET A 267 0.39 -9.33 12.60
N GLY A 268 0.03 -10.58 12.72
CA GLY A 268 0.92 -11.65 13.11
C GLY A 268 1.57 -11.48 14.48
N HIS A 269 2.55 -12.30 14.78
CA HIS A 269 3.30 -12.25 16.04
C HIS A 269 4.24 -11.05 16.13
N ASP A 270 4.76 -10.59 15.00
CA ASP A 270 5.73 -9.49 14.93
C ASP A 270 5.12 -8.18 15.44
N ALA A 271 3.83 -7.94 15.17
CA ALA A 271 3.12 -6.77 15.71
C ALA A 271 3.10 -6.76 17.25
N VAL A 272 2.92 -7.93 17.90
CA VAL A 272 2.97 -8.02 19.36
C VAL A 272 4.35 -7.63 19.88
N LEU A 273 5.40 -8.09 19.22
CA LEU A 273 6.79 -7.75 19.60
C LEU A 273 7.08 -6.26 19.41
N ASP A 274 6.56 -5.65 18.36
CA ASP A 274 6.72 -4.20 18.11
C ASP A 274 6.14 -3.33 19.23
N PHE A 275 5.03 -3.79 19.86
CA PHE A 275 4.38 -3.06 20.96
C PHE A 275 4.84 -3.47 22.35
N THR A 276 5.95 -4.23 22.47
CA THR A 276 6.54 -4.68 23.73
C THR A 276 7.98 -4.23 23.86
N LEU A 277 8.50 -4.25 25.11
CA LEU A 277 9.91 -4.01 25.40
C LEU A 277 10.53 -5.27 26.01
N GLY A 278 11.58 -5.77 25.39
CA GLY A 278 12.39 -6.86 25.96
C GLY A 278 13.07 -6.42 27.27
N HIS A 279 12.88 -7.18 28.35
CA HIS A 279 13.55 -6.96 29.61
C HIS A 279 14.35 -8.20 30.00
N HIS A 280 15.67 -8.03 30.13
CA HIS A 280 16.54 -9.11 30.60
C HIS A 280 16.72 -9.02 32.12
N VAL A 281 16.37 -10.08 32.81
CA VAL A 281 16.61 -10.22 34.26
C VAL A 281 17.66 -11.31 34.48
N MET A 282 18.76 -10.95 35.18
CA MET A 282 19.80 -11.89 35.54
C MET A 282 19.83 -12.06 37.07
N VAL A 283 19.69 -13.31 37.52
CA VAL A 283 19.74 -13.66 38.94
C VAL A 283 21.02 -14.45 39.22
N LYS A 284 21.80 -13.97 40.15
CA LYS A 284 22.99 -14.67 40.65
C LYS A 284 22.61 -15.59 41.82
N HIS A 285 22.72 -16.91 41.59
CA HIS A 285 22.34 -17.94 42.59
C HIS A 285 23.46 -18.33 43.56
N ALA A 286 24.72 -18.07 43.24
CA ALA A 286 25.86 -18.39 44.08
C ALA A 286 26.85 -17.22 44.14
N GLN A 287 27.62 -17.14 45.24
CA GLN A 287 28.78 -16.26 45.27
C GLN A 287 29.76 -16.74 44.19
N PRO A 288 30.19 -15.95 43.21
CA PRO A 288 31.26 -16.35 42.33
C PRO A 288 32.53 -16.46 43.13
N ALA A 289 33.39 -17.39 42.76
CA ALA A 289 34.82 -17.22 43.05
C ALA A 289 35.23 -15.82 42.56
N GLU A 290 36.01 -15.11 43.38
CA GLU A 290 36.38 -13.70 43.14
C GLU A 290 36.74 -13.47 41.67
N ARG A 291 35.87 -12.74 40.94
CA ARG A 291 36.24 -12.12 39.68
C ARG A 291 36.87 -10.78 39.99
N SER A 292 38.15 -10.79 40.31
CA SER A 292 38.92 -9.54 40.26
C SER A 292 39.11 -9.15 38.81
N GLY A 293 38.22 -8.36 38.27
CA GLY A 293 38.35 -7.78 36.93
C GLY A 293 39.51 -6.79 36.80
N PHE A 294 39.98 -6.31 37.96
CA PHE A 294 41.13 -5.44 38.07
C PHE A 294 41.96 -5.93 39.24
N ARG A 295 43.27 -6.20 39.04
CA ARG A 295 44.22 -6.37 40.15
C ARG A 295 44.38 -4.99 40.79
N PRO A 296 44.25 -4.86 42.11
CA PRO A 296 44.70 -3.63 42.78
C PRO A 296 46.18 -3.45 42.46
N ALA A 297 46.56 -2.19 42.23
CA ALA A 297 47.95 -1.80 42.02
C ALA A 297 48.79 -2.09 43.23
#